data_e0e6df23e7cce8605c66a041d60bccf9
#
_entry.id   e0e6df23e7cce8605c66a041d60bccf9
#
_cell.length_a   1.000
_cell.length_b   1.000
_cell.length_c   1.000
_cell.angle_alpha   90.00
_cell.angle_beta   90.00
_cell.angle_gamma   90.00
#
_symmetry.space_group_name_H-M   'P 1'
#
loop_
_entity.id
_entity.type
_entity.pdbx_description
1 polymer ?
#
loop_
_entity_poly.entity_id
_entity_poly.type
_entity_poly.pdbx_seq_one_letter_code
_entity_poly.pdbx_strand_id
1 'polypeptide(L)'
;GASAVSLHVPVDLLFTADVLLNTPGKAASSDNDINSVRHLGVFPDGYYVNRRFTDTNAWFIKTDVPNGTKMFTRTPLQTKMEPDFDTGNLRFKARERYSFGVSDWRGWFGNAGA
;
A
#
# COMPACT_ATOMS: atom_id res chain seq x y z
N GLY A 1 -13.30 17.25 -4.62
CA GLY A 1 -13.29 15.85 -4.96
C GLY A 1 -12.02 15.13 -4.53
N ALA A 2 -12.02 13.81 -4.64
CA ALA A 2 -10.86 12.99 -4.29
C ALA A 2 -9.80 13.07 -5.40
N SER A 3 -8.54 13.18 -5.00
CA SER A 3 -7.40 13.18 -5.92
C SER A 3 -6.50 11.98 -5.63
N ALA A 4 -5.91 11.42 -6.69
CA ALA A 4 -4.95 10.31 -6.53
C ALA A 4 -3.72 10.78 -5.77
N VAL A 5 -3.19 9.94 -4.89
CA VAL A 5 -1.99 10.24 -4.09
C VAL A 5 -0.88 9.25 -4.41
N SER A 6 -1.19 7.95 -4.41
CA SER A 6 -0.20 6.90 -4.65
C SER A 6 -0.80 5.73 -5.42
N LEU A 7 0.06 5.03 -6.16
CA LEU A 7 -0.29 3.83 -6.91
C LEU A 7 0.31 2.61 -6.19
N HIS A 8 -0.51 1.57 -5.98
CA HIS A 8 -0.08 0.32 -5.34
C HIS A 8 -0.22 -0.83 -6.32
N VAL A 9 0.87 -1.56 -6.56
CA VAL A 9 0.93 -2.62 -7.57
C VAL A 9 1.58 -3.87 -6.99
N PRO A 10 1.28 -5.07 -7.54
CA PRO A 10 2.05 -6.27 -7.24
C PRO A 10 3.43 -6.23 -7.89
N VAL A 11 4.28 -7.18 -7.51
CA VAL A 11 5.66 -7.25 -8.03
C VAL A 11 5.69 -7.36 -9.55
N ASP A 12 4.75 -8.08 -10.15
CA ASP A 12 4.71 -8.30 -11.60
C ASP A 12 4.44 -7.02 -12.41
N LEU A 13 3.83 -6.01 -11.78
CA LEU A 13 3.56 -4.72 -12.43
C LEU A 13 4.58 -3.64 -12.06
N LEU A 14 5.66 -4.00 -11.36
CA LEU A 14 6.69 -3.05 -10.93
C LEU A 14 7.27 -2.26 -12.10
N PHE A 15 7.72 -2.95 -13.14
CA PHE A 15 8.34 -2.29 -14.30
C PHE A 15 7.34 -1.43 -15.07
N THR A 16 6.09 -1.90 -15.19
CA THR A 16 5.02 -1.14 -15.84
C THR A 16 4.75 0.15 -15.08
N ALA A 17 4.67 0.10 -13.76
CA ALA A 17 4.45 1.28 -12.92
C ALA A 17 5.61 2.26 -13.03
N ASP A 18 6.85 1.77 -13.04
CA ASP A 18 8.03 2.61 -13.18
C ASP A 18 8.06 3.34 -14.53
N VAL A 19 7.79 2.61 -15.61
CA VAL A 19 7.71 3.22 -16.95
C VAL A 19 6.60 4.27 -17.00
N LEU A 20 5.44 3.98 -16.44
CA LEU A 20 4.28 4.87 -16.46
C LEU A 20 4.55 6.18 -15.70
N LEU A 21 5.20 6.10 -14.54
CA LEU A 21 5.35 7.25 -13.65
C LEU A 21 6.65 8.02 -13.83
N ASN A 22 7.72 7.37 -14.24
CA ASN A 22 9.06 7.95 -14.26
C ASN A 22 9.62 8.23 -15.65
N THR A 23 9.02 7.68 -16.71
CA THR A 23 9.49 7.91 -18.08
C THR A 23 9.20 9.35 -18.50
N PRO A 24 10.21 10.12 -18.94
CA PRO A 24 10.00 11.53 -19.31
C PRO A 24 9.21 11.72 -20.61
N GLY A 25 9.28 10.75 -21.53
CA GLY A 25 8.64 10.84 -22.82
C GLY A 25 8.00 9.53 -23.24
N LYS A 26 7.18 9.59 -24.27
CA LYS A 26 6.52 8.43 -24.86
C LYS A 26 7.47 7.73 -25.82
N ALA A 27 7.78 6.46 -25.57
CA ALA A 27 8.65 5.67 -26.44
C ALA A 27 8.01 5.48 -27.83
N ALA A 28 8.86 5.43 -28.86
CA ALA A 28 8.46 5.24 -30.26
C ALA A 28 7.54 6.33 -30.83
N SER A 29 7.49 7.49 -30.19
CA SER A 29 6.82 8.68 -30.76
C SER A 29 7.84 9.54 -31.50
N SER A 30 7.53 9.89 -32.76
CA SER A 30 8.39 10.76 -33.55
C SER A 30 8.41 12.21 -33.07
N ASP A 31 7.38 12.61 -32.33
CA ASP A 31 7.24 13.97 -31.82
C ASP A 31 7.73 14.13 -30.37
N ASN A 32 8.30 13.08 -29.76
CA ASN A 32 8.76 13.09 -28.38
C ASN A 32 7.69 13.56 -27.39
N ASP A 33 6.48 12.99 -27.50
CA ASP A 33 5.38 13.34 -26.59
C ASP A 33 5.78 13.16 -25.14
N ILE A 34 5.49 14.15 -24.32
CA ILE A 34 5.80 14.09 -22.89
C ILE A 34 4.87 13.13 -22.17
N ASN A 35 5.40 12.48 -21.13
CA ASN A 35 4.60 11.65 -20.24
C ASN A 35 3.79 12.58 -19.31
N SER A 36 2.51 12.78 -19.62
CA SER A 36 1.67 13.70 -18.88
C SER A 36 1.43 13.24 -17.43
N VAL A 37 1.42 11.95 -17.17
CA VAL A 37 1.28 11.42 -15.80
C VAL A 37 2.43 11.90 -14.91
N ARG A 38 3.65 11.84 -15.43
CA ARG A 38 4.82 12.34 -14.73
C ARG A 38 4.84 13.86 -14.67
N HIS A 39 4.59 14.51 -15.79
CA HIS A 39 4.67 15.96 -15.91
C HIS A 39 3.67 16.67 -14.99
N LEU A 40 2.43 16.17 -14.91
CA LEU A 40 1.39 16.76 -14.09
C LEU A 40 1.48 16.34 -12.61
N GLY A 41 2.32 15.36 -12.28
CA GLY A 41 2.44 14.88 -10.92
C GLY A 41 1.15 14.24 -10.39
N VAL A 42 0.49 13.42 -11.20
CA VAL A 42 -0.79 12.78 -10.84
C VAL A 42 -0.67 11.95 -9.56
N PHE A 43 0.50 11.33 -9.34
CA PHE A 43 0.78 10.57 -8.12
C PHE A 43 1.92 11.23 -7.34
N PRO A 44 1.63 12.22 -6.48
CA PRO A 44 2.68 12.93 -5.75
C PRO A 44 3.54 12.04 -4.85
N ASP A 45 2.98 10.96 -4.32
CA ASP A 45 3.72 9.99 -3.51
C ASP A 45 4.34 8.84 -4.33
N GLY A 46 4.13 8.83 -5.66
CA GLY A 46 4.70 7.82 -6.52
C GLY A 46 3.97 6.48 -6.49
N TYR A 47 4.74 5.40 -6.59
CA TYR A 47 4.19 4.06 -6.57
C TYR A 47 4.82 3.21 -5.45
N TYR A 48 4.05 2.20 -5.02
CA TYR A 48 4.50 1.24 -4.02
C TYR A 48 4.26 -0.18 -4.52
N VAL A 49 5.24 -1.05 -4.29
CA VAL A 49 5.14 -2.45 -4.67
C VAL A 49 4.77 -3.27 -3.43
N ASN A 50 3.65 -3.97 -3.50
CA ASN A 50 3.21 -4.83 -2.42
C ASN A 50 3.44 -6.30 -2.78
N ARG A 51 4.41 -6.93 -2.14
CA ARG A 51 4.80 -8.31 -2.41
C ARG A 51 3.78 -9.35 -1.90
N ARG A 52 2.82 -8.90 -1.11
CA ARG A 52 1.78 -9.77 -0.55
C ARG A 52 0.53 -9.86 -1.45
N PHE A 53 0.48 -9.07 -2.51
CA PHE A 53 -0.59 -9.21 -3.49
C PHE A 53 -0.46 -10.53 -4.22
N THR A 54 -1.52 -11.34 -4.16
CA THR A 54 -1.56 -12.65 -4.84
C THR A 54 -1.99 -12.54 -6.29
N ASP A 55 -2.77 -11.52 -6.62
CA ASP A 55 -3.21 -11.26 -7.99
C ASP A 55 -2.13 -10.44 -8.72
N THR A 56 -1.63 -10.97 -9.82
CA THR A 56 -0.53 -10.36 -10.57
C THR A 56 -0.97 -9.19 -11.45
N ASN A 57 -2.28 -9.02 -11.66
CA ASN A 57 -2.82 -7.99 -12.54
C ASN A 57 -3.58 -6.88 -11.79
N ALA A 58 -3.85 -7.06 -10.51
CA ALA A 58 -4.60 -6.10 -9.72
C ALA A 58 -3.74 -4.88 -9.40
N TRP A 59 -4.35 -3.70 -9.42
CA TRP A 59 -3.70 -2.46 -8.99
C TRP A 59 -4.68 -1.59 -8.23
N PHE A 60 -4.15 -0.74 -7.36
CA PHE A 60 -4.96 0.11 -6.50
C PHE A 60 -4.37 1.52 -6.46
N ILE A 61 -5.26 2.51 -6.36
CA ILE A 61 -4.89 3.91 -6.19
C ILE A 61 -5.42 4.37 -4.83
N LYS A 62 -4.50 4.88 -4.00
CA LYS A 62 -4.89 5.55 -2.75
C LYS A 62 -5.18 7.00 -3.06
N THR A 63 -6.27 7.51 -2.50
CA THR A 63 -6.70 8.89 -2.67
C THR A 63 -6.44 9.71 -1.40
N ASP A 64 -6.65 11.02 -1.49
CA ASP A 64 -6.48 11.94 -0.38
C ASP A 64 -7.69 12.01 0.56
N VAL A 65 -8.71 11.18 0.33
CA VAL A 65 -9.89 11.14 1.19
C VAL A 65 -9.48 10.69 2.60
N PRO A 66 -9.83 11.43 3.65
CA PRO A 66 -9.50 11.05 5.02
C PRO A 66 -10.28 9.81 5.45
N ASN A 67 -9.69 9.06 6.37
CA ASN A 67 -10.32 7.87 6.97
C ASN A 67 -10.65 6.75 5.97
N GLY A 68 -9.92 6.66 4.85
CA GLY A 68 -10.10 5.59 3.89
C GLY A 68 -9.79 4.23 4.50
N THR A 69 -8.57 4.06 4.99
CA THR A 69 -8.16 2.85 5.69
C THR A 69 -7.80 3.19 7.12
N LYS A 70 -8.15 2.30 8.04
CA LYS A 70 -7.91 2.50 9.46
C LYS A 70 -7.36 1.25 10.11
N MET A 71 -6.47 1.45 11.05
CA MET A 71 -6.02 0.42 11.99
C MET A 71 -6.62 0.73 13.36
N PHE A 72 -7.34 -0.24 13.91
CA PHE A 72 -7.92 -0.13 15.24
C PHE A 72 -7.06 -0.94 16.21
N THR A 73 -6.50 -0.28 17.21
CA THR A 73 -5.74 -0.94 18.26
C THR A 73 -6.64 -1.18 19.45
N ARG A 74 -6.99 -2.44 19.69
CA ARG A 74 -7.80 -2.83 20.85
C ARG A 74 -6.92 -3.02 22.08
N THR A 75 -5.81 -3.73 21.89
CA THR A 75 -4.81 -3.95 22.93
C THR A 75 -3.45 -3.68 22.33
N PRO A 76 -2.70 -2.67 22.81
CA PRO A 76 -1.35 -2.43 22.31
C PRO A 76 -0.44 -3.57 22.68
N LEU A 77 0.71 -3.65 22.03
CA LEU A 77 1.68 -4.72 22.31
C LEU A 77 2.07 -4.69 23.79
N GLN A 78 1.80 -5.78 24.46
CA GLN A 78 2.15 -5.98 25.86
C GLN A 78 3.05 -7.19 25.99
N THR A 79 4.10 -7.04 26.78
CA THR A 79 5.02 -8.14 27.08
C THR A 79 4.97 -8.42 28.57
N LYS A 80 5.00 -9.68 28.91
CA LYS A 80 5.00 -10.11 30.30
C LYS A 80 5.98 -11.26 30.47
N MET A 81 6.68 -11.24 31.59
CA MET A 81 7.67 -12.25 31.97
C MET A 81 7.27 -12.83 33.32
N GLU A 82 7.09 -14.13 33.36
CA GLU A 82 6.71 -14.83 34.60
C GLU A 82 7.65 -16.01 34.85
N PRO A 83 8.11 -16.20 36.11
CA PRO A 83 8.80 -17.42 36.44
C PRO A 83 7.81 -18.58 36.52
N ASP A 84 8.25 -19.76 36.05
CA ASP A 84 7.49 -20.99 36.19
C ASP A 84 7.89 -21.67 37.51
N PHE A 85 6.97 -21.76 38.43
CA PHE A 85 7.23 -22.33 39.75
C PHE A 85 7.61 -23.80 39.68
N ASP A 86 6.96 -24.58 38.80
CA ASP A 86 7.13 -26.03 38.72
C ASP A 86 8.47 -26.44 38.10
N THR A 87 8.91 -25.70 37.05
CA THR A 87 10.13 -26.05 36.33
C THR A 87 11.31 -25.12 36.62
N GLY A 88 11.07 -24.02 37.30
CA GLY A 88 12.09 -23.00 37.55
C GLY A 88 12.50 -22.19 36.33
N ASN A 89 11.81 -22.39 35.20
CA ASN A 89 12.10 -21.67 33.97
C ASN A 89 11.35 -20.34 33.92
N LEU A 90 11.91 -19.39 33.13
CA LEU A 90 11.29 -18.10 32.89
C LEU A 90 10.41 -18.17 31.64
N ARG A 91 9.16 -17.78 31.79
CA ARG A 91 8.21 -17.70 30.65
C ARG A 91 8.08 -16.29 30.18
N PHE A 92 8.13 -16.12 28.85
CA PHE A 92 7.95 -14.84 28.18
C PHE A 92 6.69 -14.87 27.35
N LYS A 93 5.84 -13.82 27.49
CA LYS A 93 4.57 -13.70 26.77
C LYS A 93 4.46 -12.34 26.10
N ALA A 94 4.05 -12.32 24.85
CA ALA A 94 3.71 -11.10 24.15
C ALA A 94 2.26 -11.21 23.63
N ARG A 95 1.51 -10.13 23.75
CA ARG A 95 0.10 -10.07 23.31
C ARG A 95 -0.18 -8.76 22.64
N GLU A 96 -0.91 -8.84 21.53
CA GLU A 96 -1.39 -7.66 20.80
C GLU A 96 -2.75 -7.99 20.15
N ARG A 97 -3.65 -7.02 20.15
CA ARG A 97 -4.93 -7.14 19.46
C ARG A 97 -5.18 -5.89 18.63
N TYR A 98 -5.44 -6.08 17.34
CA TYR A 98 -5.72 -5.00 16.41
C TYR A 98 -6.64 -5.51 15.31
N SER A 99 -7.22 -4.58 14.58
CA SER A 99 -7.97 -4.89 13.38
C SER A 99 -7.80 -3.78 12.34
N PHE A 100 -8.07 -4.12 11.09
CA PHE A 100 -8.04 -3.17 10.00
C PHE A 100 -9.42 -3.02 9.41
N GLY A 101 -9.73 -1.85 8.90
CA GLY A 101 -11.00 -1.61 8.26
C GLY A 101 -10.95 -0.42 7.31
N VAL A 102 -12.00 -0.30 6.52
CA VAL A 102 -12.19 0.82 5.60
C VAL A 102 -13.43 1.57 6.04
N SER A 103 -13.26 2.85 6.40
CA SER A 103 -14.37 3.70 6.83
C SER A 103 -15.01 4.46 5.66
N ASP A 104 -14.21 4.80 4.65
CA ASP A 104 -14.69 5.52 3.47
C ASP A 104 -14.16 4.80 2.22
N TRP A 105 -15.10 4.26 1.42
CA TRP A 105 -14.75 3.54 0.19
C TRP A 105 -14.06 4.43 -0.85
N ARG A 106 -14.25 5.74 -0.77
CA ARG A 106 -13.62 6.71 -1.67
C ARG A 106 -12.11 6.84 -1.44
N GLY A 107 -11.61 6.32 -0.33
CA GLY A 107 -10.18 6.33 -0.02
C GLY A 107 -9.34 5.48 -0.96
N TRP A 108 -9.93 4.50 -1.61
CA TRP A 108 -9.24 3.59 -2.51
C TRP A 108 -10.02 3.38 -3.80
N PHE A 109 -9.32 3.34 -4.90
CA PHE A 109 -9.83 2.91 -6.21
C PHE A 109 -8.98 1.75 -6.69
N GLY A 110 -9.62 0.67 -7.14
CA GLY A 110 -8.90 -0.51 -7.55
C GLY A 110 -9.49 -1.17 -8.79
N ASN A 111 -8.67 -1.99 -9.44
CA ASN A 111 -9.06 -2.81 -10.56
C ASN A 111 -8.40 -4.18 -10.39
N ALA A 112 -9.22 -5.24 -10.48
CA ALA A 112 -8.72 -6.61 -10.33
C ALA A 112 -7.88 -7.08 -11.52
N GLY A 113 -7.91 -6.37 -12.62
CA GLY A 113 -7.17 -6.74 -13.83
C GLY A 113 -7.81 -7.96 -14.50
N ALA A 114 -8.61 -7.77 -15.45
CA ALA A 114 -9.27 -8.89 -16.13
C ALA A 114 -8.35 -9.60 -17.12
#